data_eb06c1c4d058bf9019b18c4b9413a01e
#
_entry.id   eb06c1c4d058bf9019b18c4b9413a01e
#
_cell.length_a   1.000
_cell.length_b   1.000
_cell.length_c   1.000
_cell.angle_alpha   90.00
_cell.angle_beta   90.00
_cell.angle_gamma   90.00
#
_symmetry.space_group_name_H-M   'P 1'
#
loop_
_entity.id
_entity.type
_entity.pdbx_description
1 polymer ?
#
loop_
_entity_poly.entity_id
_entity_poly.type
_entity_poly.pdbx_seq_one_letter_code
_entity_poly.pdbx_strand_id
1 'polypeptide(L)'
;MDSTAVETRTRLSKGQRTASRILDAAEELFASAGYGATSLRDIADQVGIQQPGLYKHFSGKEDLYRRVYERALKPLFMLMDRIIDGPDDMPGLYELAGQMTDLLALHPNIARLLIRAAISRESDVDEIAGDWLAELIAYGHRISAKAGIVSNNDILAVEIVAIFNMLFGYFWSAPLVETLTGKAAGSLPLLEIQKALLQGFVRSLSSSMPNQTKSGHDLTPRPPTAR
;
A
#
# COMPACT_ATOMS: atom_id res chain seq x y z
N MET A 1 -44.34 11.60 4.08
CA MET A 1 -44.34 10.13 3.96
C MET A 1 -42.92 9.67 4.07
N ASP A 2 -42.69 9.10 5.20
CA ASP A 2 -41.49 8.47 5.71
C ASP A 2 -40.85 7.51 4.75
N SER A 3 -39.52 7.57 4.59
CA SER A 3 -38.73 6.43 4.22
C SER A 3 -37.39 6.52 4.92
N THR A 4 -37.38 6.09 6.16
CA THR A 4 -36.24 5.77 6.96
C THR A 4 -35.56 4.52 6.35
N ALA A 5 -34.50 4.72 5.54
CA ALA A 5 -33.56 3.67 5.21
C ALA A 5 -32.73 3.37 6.45
N VAL A 6 -33.21 2.43 7.26
CA VAL A 6 -32.45 1.82 8.35
C VAL A 6 -31.35 0.97 7.73
N GLU A 7 -30.10 1.47 7.72
CA GLU A 7 -28.91 0.66 7.47
C GLU A 7 -28.89 -0.50 8.48
N THR A 8 -29.25 -1.67 7.99
CA THR A 8 -29.15 -2.92 8.75
C THR A 8 -27.67 -3.24 8.93
N ARG A 9 -27.06 -2.74 9.99
CA ARG A 9 -25.74 -3.21 10.45
C ARG A 9 -25.86 -4.70 10.76
N THR A 10 -25.43 -5.53 9.83
CA THR A 10 -25.40 -6.97 9.95
C THR A 10 -24.57 -7.32 11.18
N ARG A 11 -25.21 -7.77 12.23
CA ARG A 11 -24.57 -8.11 13.52
C ARG A 11 -23.74 -9.38 13.32
N LEU A 12 -22.41 -9.21 13.35
CA LEU A 12 -21.48 -10.34 13.23
C LEU A 12 -21.84 -11.47 14.20
N SER A 13 -21.80 -12.71 13.71
CA SER A 13 -21.97 -13.90 14.56
C SER A 13 -20.85 -13.99 15.60
N LYS A 14 -21.05 -14.79 16.66
CA LYS A 14 -20.01 -15.02 17.67
C LYS A 14 -18.71 -15.54 17.04
N GLY A 15 -18.81 -16.45 16.08
CA GLY A 15 -17.65 -17.01 15.35
C GLY A 15 -16.92 -15.92 14.54
N GLN A 16 -17.66 -15.08 13.80
CA GLN A 16 -17.07 -13.98 13.03
C GLN A 16 -16.36 -12.95 13.92
N ARG A 17 -16.92 -12.63 15.09
CA ARG A 17 -16.26 -11.74 16.06
C ARG A 17 -14.96 -12.34 16.58
N THR A 18 -14.94 -13.65 16.87
CA THR A 18 -13.74 -14.34 17.32
C THR A 18 -12.68 -14.35 16.21
N ALA A 19 -13.06 -14.69 14.98
CA ALA A 19 -12.16 -14.64 13.83
C ALA A 19 -11.56 -13.25 13.60
N SER A 20 -12.36 -12.18 13.71
CA SER A 20 -11.87 -10.79 13.62
C SER A 20 -10.83 -10.49 14.70
N ARG A 21 -11.11 -10.86 15.97
CA ARG A 21 -10.14 -10.63 17.06
C ARG A 21 -8.83 -11.40 16.88
N ILE A 22 -8.89 -12.61 16.31
CA ILE A 22 -7.69 -13.39 15.97
C ILE A 22 -6.89 -12.66 14.87
N LEU A 23 -7.56 -12.17 13.83
CA LEU A 23 -6.91 -11.40 12.78
C LEU A 23 -6.30 -10.09 13.30
N ASP A 24 -6.95 -9.38 14.23
CA ASP A 24 -6.43 -8.15 14.83
C ASP A 24 -5.13 -8.43 15.60
N ALA A 25 -5.13 -9.46 16.46
CA ALA A 25 -3.95 -9.86 17.20
C ALA A 25 -2.81 -10.35 16.30
N ALA A 26 -3.15 -11.14 15.27
CA ALA A 26 -2.18 -11.64 14.30
C ALA A 26 -1.55 -10.50 13.48
N GLU A 27 -2.34 -9.52 13.04
CA GLU A 27 -1.86 -8.35 12.32
C GLU A 27 -0.86 -7.55 13.17
N GLU A 28 -1.18 -7.29 14.44
CA GLU A 28 -0.30 -6.59 15.36
C GLU A 28 1.03 -7.34 15.57
N LEU A 29 0.98 -8.65 15.84
CA LEU A 29 2.16 -9.46 16.08
C LEU A 29 3.00 -9.64 14.82
N PHE A 30 2.41 -9.91 13.66
CA PHE A 30 3.15 -10.00 12.41
C PHE A 30 3.77 -8.67 11.99
N ALA A 31 3.06 -7.56 12.19
CA ALA A 31 3.59 -6.23 11.88
C ALA A 31 4.74 -5.83 12.82
N SER A 32 4.69 -6.20 14.11
CA SER A 32 5.70 -5.83 15.10
C SER A 32 6.88 -6.79 15.14
N ALA A 33 6.63 -8.10 15.31
CA ALA A 33 7.67 -9.12 15.48
C ALA A 33 8.07 -9.81 14.17
N GLY A 34 7.20 -9.82 13.16
CA GLY A 34 7.38 -10.57 11.92
C GLY A 34 6.82 -11.99 12.00
N TYR A 35 6.78 -12.67 10.85
CA TYR A 35 6.23 -14.02 10.76
C TYR A 35 7.06 -15.01 11.59
N GLY A 36 8.38 -15.06 11.39
CA GLY A 36 9.26 -16.04 12.06
C GLY A 36 9.12 -16.02 13.58
N ALA A 37 9.12 -14.85 14.18
CA ALA A 37 9.08 -14.67 15.64
C ALA A 37 7.67 -14.77 16.26
N THR A 38 6.60 -14.81 15.47
CA THR A 38 5.22 -14.93 15.97
C THR A 38 4.77 -16.39 15.97
N SER A 39 4.19 -16.89 17.06
CA SER A 39 3.59 -18.22 17.12
C SER A 39 2.06 -18.15 17.20
N LEU A 40 1.37 -19.24 16.78
CA LEU A 40 -0.08 -19.36 16.96
C LEU A 40 -0.49 -19.35 18.44
N ARG A 41 0.41 -19.74 19.32
CA ARG A 41 0.20 -19.67 20.75
C ARG A 41 0.17 -18.22 21.24
N ASP A 42 1.14 -17.39 20.82
CA ASP A 42 1.18 -15.98 21.21
C ASP A 42 -0.10 -15.26 20.76
N ILE A 43 -0.57 -15.55 19.53
CA ILE A 43 -1.82 -15.01 19.01
C ILE A 43 -3.03 -15.48 19.84
N ALA A 44 -3.10 -16.77 20.17
CA ALA A 44 -4.18 -17.32 20.99
C ALA A 44 -4.20 -16.71 22.40
N ASP A 45 -3.03 -16.56 23.01
CA ASP A 45 -2.86 -15.96 24.34
C ASP A 45 -3.29 -14.48 24.34
N GLN A 46 -2.92 -13.71 23.31
CA GLN A 46 -3.33 -12.31 23.16
C GLN A 46 -4.86 -12.16 23.00
N VAL A 47 -5.51 -13.09 22.33
CA VAL A 47 -6.98 -13.10 22.16
C VAL A 47 -7.70 -13.64 23.40
N GLY A 48 -7.00 -14.33 24.29
CA GLY A 48 -7.58 -15.00 25.47
C GLY A 48 -8.36 -16.25 25.10
N ILE A 49 -7.87 -17.04 24.13
CA ILE A 49 -8.43 -18.34 23.74
C ILE A 49 -7.34 -19.41 23.78
N GLN A 50 -7.75 -20.68 23.82
CA GLN A 50 -6.80 -21.76 23.65
C GLN A 50 -6.48 -22.01 22.20
N GLN A 51 -5.26 -22.44 21.86
CA GLN A 51 -4.80 -22.70 20.50
C GLN A 51 -5.74 -23.63 19.68
N PRO A 52 -6.38 -24.68 20.22
CA PRO A 52 -7.40 -25.43 19.47
C PRO A 52 -8.62 -24.60 19.03
N GLY A 53 -8.91 -23.50 19.74
CA GLY A 53 -9.95 -22.55 19.35
C GLY A 53 -9.60 -21.76 18.09
N LEU A 54 -8.33 -21.49 17.87
CA LEU A 54 -7.81 -20.80 16.68
C LEU A 54 -7.98 -21.67 15.42
N TYR A 55 -7.69 -22.96 15.53
CA TYR A 55 -7.85 -23.92 14.41
C TYR A 55 -9.29 -24.12 13.92
N LYS A 56 -10.31 -23.66 14.68
CA LYS A 56 -11.70 -23.62 14.21
C LYS A 56 -11.93 -22.52 13.15
N HIS A 57 -11.02 -21.58 13.04
CA HIS A 57 -11.14 -20.40 12.16
C HIS A 57 -10.08 -20.37 11.07
N PHE A 58 -8.88 -20.85 11.36
CA PHE A 58 -7.72 -20.78 10.47
C PHE A 58 -7.01 -22.13 10.45
N SER A 59 -6.59 -22.60 9.27
CA SER A 59 -5.95 -23.90 9.10
C SER A 59 -4.51 -23.95 9.62
N GLY A 60 -3.89 -22.81 9.85
CA GLY A 60 -2.52 -22.69 10.34
C GLY A 60 -2.01 -21.25 10.33
N LYS A 61 -0.73 -21.11 10.66
CA LYS A 61 -0.06 -19.81 10.73
C LYS A 61 0.04 -19.13 9.36
N GLU A 62 0.27 -19.90 8.31
CA GLU A 62 0.35 -19.43 6.94
C GLU A 62 -1.00 -18.91 6.43
N ASP A 63 -2.08 -19.68 6.62
CA ASP A 63 -3.45 -19.24 6.28
C ASP A 63 -3.81 -17.95 7.02
N LEU A 64 -3.48 -17.87 8.30
CA LEU A 64 -3.71 -16.67 9.10
C LEU A 64 -2.91 -15.47 8.57
N TYR A 65 -1.64 -15.68 8.20
CA TYR A 65 -0.79 -14.65 7.62
C TYR A 65 -1.33 -14.13 6.29
N ARG A 66 -1.72 -15.02 5.39
CA ARG A 66 -2.36 -14.68 4.11
C ARG A 66 -3.61 -13.82 4.30
N ARG A 67 -4.48 -14.23 5.24
CA ARG A 67 -5.71 -13.47 5.54
C ARG A 67 -5.46 -12.13 6.22
N VAL A 68 -4.37 -11.99 6.98
CA VAL A 68 -3.94 -10.70 7.52
C VAL A 68 -3.59 -9.75 6.38
N TYR A 69 -2.79 -10.19 5.40
CA TYR A 69 -2.46 -9.37 4.23
C TYR A 69 -3.69 -9.03 3.40
N GLU A 70 -4.53 -10.00 3.06
CA GLU A 70 -5.78 -9.75 2.34
C GLU A 70 -6.62 -8.66 3.01
N ARG A 71 -6.82 -8.77 4.32
CA ARG A 71 -7.62 -7.80 5.07
C ARG A 71 -6.95 -6.44 5.15
N ALA A 72 -5.65 -6.40 5.44
CA ALA A 72 -4.90 -5.16 5.62
C ALA A 72 -4.76 -4.38 4.32
N LEU A 73 -4.52 -5.05 3.18
CA LEU A 73 -4.27 -4.40 1.90
C LEU A 73 -5.53 -4.09 1.10
N LYS A 74 -6.65 -4.77 1.39
CA LYS A 74 -7.91 -4.55 0.68
C LYS A 74 -8.32 -3.07 0.57
N PRO A 75 -8.29 -2.25 1.65
CA PRO A 75 -8.63 -0.83 1.54
C PRO A 75 -7.70 -0.06 0.62
N LEU A 76 -6.41 -0.43 0.59
CA LEU A 76 -5.40 0.19 -0.27
C LEU A 76 -5.70 -0.10 -1.76
N PHE A 77 -5.95 -1.37 -2.11
CA PHE A 77 -6.29 -1.75 -3.47
C PHE A 77 -7.62 -1.14 -3.93
N MET A 78 -8.66 -1.13 -3.08
CA MET A 78 -9.92 -0.46 -3.38
C MET A 78 -9.76 1.04 -3.65
N LEU A 79 -8.79 1.69 -3.00
CA LEU A 79 -8.46 3.09 -3.25
C LEU A 79 -7.80 3.25 -4.62
N MET A 80 -6.87 2.37 -4.96
CA MET A 80 -6.15 2.39 -6.24
C MET A 80 -7.07 2.02 -7.43
N ASP A 81 -7.98 1.05 -7.24
CA ASP A 81 -9.00 0.69 -8.24
C ASP A 81 -9.86 1.90 -8.63
N ARG A 82 -10.31 2.69 -7.65
CA ARG A 82 -11.10 3.90 -7.93
C ARG A 82 -10.36 4.89 -8.82
N ILE A 83 -9.05 4.98 -8.72
CA ILE A 83 -8.26 5.84 -9.60
C ILE A 83 -8.14 5.22 -11.00
N ILE A 84 -7.91 3.90 -11.08
CA ILE A 84 -7.78 3.20 -12.36
C ILE A 84 -9.10 3.23 -13.15
N ASP A 85 -10.22 3.03 -12.47
CA ASP A 85 -11.55 3.01 -13.07
C ASP A 85 -12.20 4.41 -13.20
N GLY A 86 -11.62 5.41 -12.55
CA GLY A 86 -12.09 6.79 -12.56
C GLY A 86 -11.72 7.56 -13.85
N PRO A 87 -12.02 8.86 -13.93
CA PRO A 87 -11.64 9.71 -15.05
C PRO A 87 -10.11 9.85 -15.17
N ASP A 88 -9.65 10.12 -16.41
CA ASP A 88 -8.23 10.35 -16.69
C ASP A 88 -7.86 11.79 -16.34
N ASP A 89 -7.76 12.10 -15.05
CA ASP A 89 -7.39 13.41 -14.56
C ASP A 89 -6.21 13.38 -13.58
N MET A 90 -5.33 14.35 -13.69
CA MET A 90 -4.19 14.51 -12.79
C MET A 90 -4.58 14.87 -11.35
N PRO A 91 -5.67 15.63 -11.09
CA PRO A 91 -6.16 15.86 -9.73
C PRO A 91 -6.41 14.57 -8.96
N GLY A 92 -6.98 13.54 -9.59
CA GLY A 92 -7.21 12.23 -8.96
C GLY A 92 -5.93 11.57 -8.46
N LEU A 93 -4.82 11.68 -9.17
CA LEU A 93 -3.53 11.13 -8.76
C LEU A 93 -2.96 11.84 -7.50
N TYR A 94 -3.11 13.17 -7.41
CA TYR A 94 -2.68 13.91 -6.22
C TYR A 94 -3.57 13.61 -5.00
N GLU A 95 -4.88 13.47 -5.22
CA GLU A 95 -5.81 13.05 -4.18
C GLU A 95 -5.50 11.64 -3.68
N LEU A 96 -5.13 10.71 -4.57
CA LEU A 96 -4.73 9.36 -4.20
C LEU A 96 -3.60 9.39 -3.15
N ALA A 97 -2.54 10.16 -3.40
CA ALA A 97 -1.42 10.27 -2.47
C ALA A 97 -1.85 10.75 -1.08
N GLY A 98 -2.76 11.73 -1.02
CA GLY A 98 -3.35 12.20 0.23
C GLY A 98 -4.22 11.14 0.92
N GLN A 99 -5.12 10.49 0.18
CA GLN A 99 -6.01 9.46 0.69
C GLN A 99 -5.24 8.21 1.17
N MET A 100 -4.16 7.83 0.49
CA MET A 100 -3.26 6.75 0.94
C MET A 100 -2.58 7.12 2.26
N THR A 101 -2.14 8.37 2.42
CA THR A 101 -1.55 8.85 3.68
C THR A 101 -2.58 8.78 4.83
N ASP A 102 -3.82 9.23 4.60
CA ASP A 102 -4.89 9.14 5.60
C ASP A 102 -5.22 7.68 5.97
N LEU A 103 -5.28 6.80 4.98
CA LEU A 103 -5.52 5.37 5.20
C LEU A 103 -4.42 4.75 6.08
N LEU A 104 -3.16 5.04 5.81
CA LEU A 104 -2.04 4.52 6.58
C LEU A 104 -1.96 5.12 7.99
N ALA A 105 -2.40 6.36 8.17
CA ALA A 105 -2.52 6.97 9.50
C ALA A 105 -3.54 6.23 10.37
N LEU A 106 -4.63 5.74 9.77
CA LEU A 106 -5.65 4.92 10.45
C LEU A 106 -5.21 3.46 10.64
N HIS A 107 -4.35 2.94 9.73
CA HIS A 107 -3.92 1.55 9.67
C HIS A 107 -2.39 1.43 9.55
N PRO A 108 -1.61 1.86 10.55
CA PRO A 108 -0.15 1.93 10.46
C PRO A 108 0.52 0.55 10.30
N ASN A 109 -0.16 -0.53 10.64
CA ASN A 109 0.33 -1.90 10.46
C ASN A 109 0.46 -2.28 8.98
N ILE A 110 -0.33 -1.68 8.08
CA ILE A 110 -0.18 -1.87 6.63
C ILE A 110 1.25 -1.51 6.19
N ALA A 111 1.71 -0.32 6.60
CA ALA A 111 3.06 0.13 6.27
C ALA A 111 4.14 -0.81 6.82
N ARG A 112 3.98 -1.27 8.08
CA ARG A 112 4.93 -2.19 8.72
C ARG A 112 4.99 -3.54 8.01
N LEU A 113 3.84 -4.11 7.64
CA LEU A 113 3.76 -5.37 6.90
C LEU A 113 4.43 -5.24 5.53
N LEU A 114 4.14 -4.19 4.76
CA LEU A 114 4.71 -3.98 3.43
C LEU A 114 6.20 -3.71 3.44
N ILE A 115 6.71 -2.90 4.38
CA ILE A 115 8.15 -2.69 4.51
C ILE A 115 8.84 -4.00 4.89
N ARG A 116 8.27 -4.79 5.81
CA ARG A 116 8.83 -6.11 6.12
C ARG A 116 8.87 -7.01 4.89
N ALA A 117 7.80 -7.06 4.09
CA ALA A 117 7.78 -7.78 2.83
C ALA A 117 8.91 -7.36 1.88
N ALA A 118 9.17 -6.05 1.78
CA ALA A 118 10.19 -5.51 0.89
C ALA A 118 11.63 -5.79 1.32
N ILE A 119 11.88 -5.99 2.63
CA ILE A 119 13.24 -6.20 3.17
C ILE A 119 13.51 -7.62 3.66
N SER A 120 12.48 -8.45 3.87
CA SER A 120 12.62 -9.84 4.31
C SER A 120 13.27 -10.69 3.21
N ARG A 121 14.03 -11.69 3.65
CA ARG A 121 14.63 -12.72 2.78
C ARG A 121 14.44 -14.12 3.37
N GLU A 122 13.38 -14.31 4.16
CA GLU A 122 13.04 -15.59 4.80
C GLU A 122 12.21 -16.45 3.84
N SER A 123 12.68 -17.62 3.46
CA SER A 123 12.38 -18.37 2.26
C SER A 123 10.93 -18.81 1.96
N ASP A 124 10.06 -19.07 2.97
CA ASP A 124 8.73 -19.67 2.70
C ASP A 124 7.55 -18.69 2.87
N VAL A 125 7.79 -17.56 3.51
CA VAL A 125 6.81 -16.51 3.76
C VAL A 125 7.00 -15.33 2.82
N ASP A 126 8.18 -15.23 2.24
CA ASP A 126 8.54 -14.24 1.23
C ASP A 126 7.63 -14.37 -0.01
N GLU A 127 7.12 -15.57 -0.31
CA GLU A 127 6.23 -15.79 -1.45
C GLU A 127 4.88 -15.05 -1.25
N ILE A 128 4.22 -15.22 -0.08
CA ILE A 128 2.95 -14.55 0.19
C ILE A 128 3.12 -13.03 0.21
N ALA A 129 4.12 -12.55 0.95
CA ALA A 129 4.39 -11.13 1.07
C ALA A 129 4.91 -10.55 -0.26
N GLY A 130 5.71 -11.32 -1.00
CA GLY A 130 6.22 -10.98 -2.33
C GLY A 130 5.12 -10.84 -3.37
N ASP A 131 4.12 -11.73 -3.38
CA ASP A 131 2.97 -11.65 -4.27
C ASP A 131 2.18 -10.34 -4.07
N TRP A 132 1.93 -9.97 -2.80
CA TRP A 132 1.26 -8.71 -2.49
C TRP A 132 2.07 -7.48 -2.88
N LEU A 133 3.39 -7.54 -2.69
CA LEU A 133 4.28 -6.47 -3.12
C LEU A 133 4.33 -6.35 -4.65
N ALA A 134 4.39 -7.48 -5.37
CA ALA A 134 4.36 -7.51 -6.82
C ALA A 134 3.03 -6.94 -7.37
N GLU A 135 1.91 -7.27 -6.73
CA GLU A 135 0.61 -6.70 -7.09
C GLU A 135 0.57 -5.18 -6.86
N LEU A 136 1.10 -4.69 -5.73
CA LEU A 136 1.21 -3.26 -5.46
C LEU A 136 2.05 -2.54 -6.52
N ILE A 137 3.16 -3.12 -6.95
CA ILE A 137 4.00 -2.59 -8.03
C ILE A 137 3.23 -2.56 -9.35
N ALA A 138 2.48 -3.63 -9.67
CA ALA A 138 1.65 -3.68 -10.87
C ALA A 138 0.58 -2.57 -10.88
N TYR A 139 -0.03 -2.26 -9.73
CA TYR A 139 -0.90 -1.10 -9.59
C TYR A 139 -0.17 0.22 -9.85
N GLY A 140 1.05 0.39 -9.33
CA GLY A 140 1.90 1.54 -9.62
C GLY A 140 2.12 1.74 -11.12
N HIS A 141 2.44 0.67 -11.85
CA HIS A 141 2.57 0.70 -13.31
C HIS A 141 1.26 1.09 -14.01
N ARG A 142 0.11 0.52 -13.62
CA ARG A 142 -1.21 0.83 -14.20
C ARG A 142 -1.58 2.29 -13.98
N ILE A 143 -1.37 2.80 -12.78
CA ILE A 143 -1.64 4.21 -12.42
C ILE A 143 -0.73 5.14 -13.20
N SER A 144 0.56 4.84 -13.32
CA SER A 144 1.51 5.63 -14.10
C SER A 144 1.13 5.66 -15.58
N ALA A 145 0.76 4.53 -16.15
CA ALA A 145 0.30 4.45 -17.55
C ALA A 145 -0.97 5.29 -17.77
N LYS A 146 -1.94 5.22 -16.85
CA LYS A 146 -3.17 6.02 -16.89
C LYS A 146 -2.88 7.51 -16.78
N ALA A 147 -1.92 7.90 -15.94
CA ALA A 147 -1.49 9.30 -15.81
C ALA A 147 -0.68 9.81 -17.00
N GLY A 148 -0.43 8.98 -18.03
CA GLY A 148 0.39 9.35 -19.17
C GLY A 148 1.88 9.50 -18.81
N ILE A 149 2.30 8.94 -17.69
CA ILE A 149 3.69 8.97 -17.27
C ILE A 149 4.45 7.92 -18.09
N VAL A 150 5.05 8.36 -19.20
CA VAL A 150 5.88 7.53 -20.09
C VAL A 150 7.32 7.66 -19.64
N SER A 151 7.74 6.86 -18.69
CA SER A 151 9.14 6.77 -18.27
C SER A 151 9.80 5.52 -18.87
N ASN A 152 11.12 5.58 -19.03
CA ASN A 152 11.93 4.36 -19.17
C ASN A 152 11.65 3.44 -17.98
N ASN A 153 11.61 2.11 -18.19
CA ASN A 153 11.32 1.13 -17.15
C ASN A 153 12.18 1.30 -15.88
N ASP A 154 13.45 1.65 -16.03
CA ASP A 154 14.36 1.84 -14.90
C ASP A 154 13.99 3.09 -14.09
N ILE A 155 13.65 4.18 -14.77
CA ILE A 155 13.21 5.43 -14.13
C ILE A 155 11.89 5.18 -13.39
N LEU A 156 10.92 4.55 -14.05
CA LEU A 156 9.63 4.23 -13.44
C LEU A 156 9.77 3.33 -12.21
N ALA A 157 10.66 2.34 -12.26
CA ALA A 157 10.94 1.48 -11.11
C ALA A 157 11.49 2.28 -9.92
N VAL A 158 12.41 3.21 -10.16
CA VAL A 158 12.98 4.07 -9.11
C VAL A 158 11.92 5.04 -8.57
N GLU A 159 11.06 5.61 -9.42
CA GLU A 159 9.95 6.48 -9.03
C GLU A 159 8.93 5.75 -8.16
N ILE A 160 8.54 4.53 -8.52
CA ILE A 160 7.65 3.68 -7.72
C ILE A 160 8.28 3.39 -6.35
N VAL A 161 9.56 3.02 -6.30
CA VAL A 161 10.29 2.79 -5.05
C VAL A 161 10.38 4.06 -4.21
N ALA A 162 10.59 5.22 -4.83
CA ALA A 162 10.64 6.50 -4.11
C ALA A 162 9.27 6.83 -3.48
N ILE A 163 8.18 6.69 -4.23
CA ILE A 163 6.81 6.87 -3.70
C ILE A 163 6.54 5.89 -2.56
N PHE A 164 6.90 4.60 -2.75
CA PHE A 164 6.78 3.57 -1.72
C PHE A 164 7.51 3.99 -0.43
N ASN A 165 8.77 4.41 -0.54
CA ASN A 165 9.54 4.83 0.62
C ASN A 165 8.98 6.10 1.29
N MET A 166 8.54 7.08 0.53
CA MET A 166 7.94 8.29 1.09
C MET A 166 6.63 7.99 1.82
N LEU A 167 5.80 7.08 1.28
CA LEU A 167 4.49 6.77 1.82
C LEU A 167 4.60 5.80 3.01
N PHE A 168 5.15 4.61 2.78
CA PHE A 168 5.20 3.56 3.80
C PHE A 168 6.36 3.76 4.78
N GLY A 169 7.50 4.27 4.31
CA GLY A 169 8.68 4.56 5.12
C GLY A 169 8.40 5.61 6.20
N TYR A 170 7.54 6.60 5.93
CA TYR A 170 7.13 7.58 6.93
C TYR A 170 6.49 6.91 8.15
N PHE A 171 5.51 6.02 7.94
CA PHE A 171 4.84 5.30 9.03
C PHE A 171 5.70 4.22 9.68
N TRP A 172 6.60 3.60 8.91
CA TRP A 172 7.61 2.71 9.46
C TRP A 172 8.55 3.45 10.41
N SER A 173 8.92 4.67 10.06
CA SER A 173 9.80 5.54 10.83
C SER A 173 9.08 6.34 11.93
N ALA A 174 7.84 6.00 12.26
CA ALA A 174 7.05 6.72 13.27
C ALA A 174 7.81 6.99 14.60
N PRO A 175 8.60 6.04 15.17
CA PRO A 175 9.38 6.33 16.38
C PRO A 175 10.43 7.42 16.19
N LEU A 176 11.04 7.51 15.00
CA LEU A 176 11.99 8.58 14.67
C LEU A 176 11.28 9.93 14.54
N VAL A 177 10.12 9.95 13.87
CA VAL A 177 9.28 11.16 13.74
C VAL A 177 8.88 11.67 15.11
N GLU A 178 8.46 10.80 16.02
CA GLU A 178 8.11 11.15 17.39
C GLU A 178 9.31 11.69 18.19
N THR A 179 10.47 11.06 18.04
CA THR A 179 11.73 11.54 18.67
C THR A 179 12.10 12.94 18.20
N LEU A 180 11.98 13.21 16.90
CA LEU A 180 12.40 14.50 16.32
C LEU A 180 11.40 15.63 16.59
N THR A 181 10.11 15.32 16.70
CA THR A 181 9.04 16.33 16.74
C THR A 181 8.30 16.40 18.08
N GLY A 182 8.44 15.39 18.94
CA GLY A 182 7.63 15.23 20.14
C GLY A 182 6.16 14.92 19.85
N LYS A 183 5.80 14.55 18.61
CA LYS A 183 4.42 14.31 18.18
C LYS A 183 4.31 12.96 17.48
N ALA A 184 3.19 12.28 17.67
CA ALA A 184 2.89 11.05 16.95
C ALA A 184 2.87 11.30 15.44
N ALA A 185 3.42 10.39 14.65
CA ALA A 185 3.45 10.47 13.18
C ALA A 185 2.05 10.63 12.56
N GLY A 186 1.01 10.05 13.18
CA GLY A 186 -0.39 10.19 12.79
C GLY A 186 -1.08 11.49 13.23
N SER A 187 -0.36 12.45 13.85
CA SER A 187 -0.96 13.72 14.26
C SER A 187 -1.25 14.62 13.05
N LEU A 188 -2.40 15.31 13.06
CA LEU A 188 -2.87 16.14 11.94
C LEU A 188 -1.80 17.08 11.36
N PRO A 189 -1.04 17.87 12.16
CA PRO A 189 -0.04 18.77 11.58
C PRO A 189 1.05 18.05 10.79
N LEU A 190 1.48 16.87 11.25
CA LEU A 190 2.52 16.08 10.58
C LEU A 190 1.98 15.35 9.36
N LEU A 191 0.73 14.88 9.40
CA LEU A 191 0.07 14.27 8.24
C LEU A 191 -0.10 15.27 7.09
N GLU A 192 -0.50 16.51 7.38
CA GLU A 192 -0.62 17.53 6.35
C GLU A 192 0.73 17.88 5.70
N ILE A 193 1.81 17.91 6.49
CA ILE A 193 3.16 18.09 5.96
C ILE A 193 3.54 16.89 5.07
N GLN A 194 3.30 15.66 5.53
CA GLN A 194 3.59 14.44 4.78
C GLN A 194 2.81 14.40 3.45
N LYS A 195 1.53 14.72 3.48
CA LYS A 195 0.69 14.82 2.26
C LYS A 195 1.25 15.85 1.29
N ALA A 196 1.57 17.05 1.77
CA ALA A 196 2.11 18.11 0.92
C ALA A 196 3.44 17.72 0.26
N LEU A 197 4.34 17.05 1.00
CA LEU A 197 5.61 16.55 0.48
C LEU A 197 5.39 15.48 -0.59
N LEU A 198 4.54 14.49 -0.31
CA LEU A 198 4.25 13.40 -1.25
C LEU A 198 3.57 13.91 -2.52
N GLN A 199 2.56 14.79 -2.39
CA GLN A 199 1.90 15.42 -3.53
C GLN A 199 2.84 16.29 -4.34
N GLY A 200 3.74 17.04 -3.68
CA GLY A 200 4.77 17.82 -4.34
C GLY A 200 5.73 16.96 -5.15
N PHE A 201 6.15 15.84 -4.58
CA PHE A 201 6.98 14.86 -5.28
C PHE A 201 6.26 14.26 -6.51
N VAL A 202 5.04 13.79 -6.36
CA VAL A 202 4.23 13.26 -7.48
C VAL A 202 4.05 14.32 -8.59
N ARG A 203 3.82 15.59 -8.24
CA ARG A 203 3.77 16.68 -9.23
C ARG A 203 5.09 16.88 -9.97
N SER A 204 6.23 16.77 -9.28
CA SER A 204 7.54 16.90 -9.90
C SER A 204 7.81 15.82 -10.95
N LEU A 205 7.37 14.59 -10.70
CA LEU A 205 7.47 13.49 -11.66
C LEU A 205 6.69 13.80 -12.94
N SER A 206 5.49 14.33 -12.81
CA SER A 206 4.64 14.72 -13.95
C SER A 206 5.19 15.89 -14.77
N SER A 207 5.95 16.79 -14.15
CA SER A 207 6.50 18.00 -14.80
C SER A 207 7.87 17.79 -15.40
N SER A 208 8.60 16.77 -15.00
CA SER A 208 9.96 16.48 -15.47
C SER A 208 9.98 15.79 -16.84
N MET A 209 8.84 15.63 -17.51
CA MET A 209 8.76 15.05 -18.84
C MET A 209 9.08 16.08 -19.91
N PRO A 210 10.13 15.90 -20.69
CA PRO A 210 10.32 16.68 -21.91
C PRO A 210 9.13 16.35 -22.83
N ASN A 211 8.44 17.41 -23.23
CA ASN A 211 7.38 17.39 -24.22
C ASN A 211 7.91 16.80 -25.55
N GLN A 212 7.86 15.48 -25.71
CA GLN A 212 8.18 14.84 -26.99
C GLN A 212 7.00 14.98 -27.96
N THR A 213 6.56 16.22 -28.17
CA THR A 213 5.72 16.55 -29.29
C THR A 213 6.61 16.91 -30.48
N LYS A 214 6.67 15.98 -31.44
CA LYS A 214 6.97 16.21 -32.85
C LYS A 214 8.33 16.86 -33.18
N SER A 215 9.39 16.08 -33.16
CA SER A 215 10.46 16.27 -34.14
C SER A 215 10.42 15.11 -35.14
N GLY A 216 9.50 15.22 -36.08
CA GLY A 216 9.56 14.48 -37.33
C GLY A 216 10.77 15.02 -38.10
N HIS A 217 11.94 14.47 -37.83
CA HIS A 217 13.07 14.63 -38.74
C HIS A 217 12.85 13.64 -39.89
N ASP A 218 12.33 14.22 -40.98
CA ASP A 218 12.36 13.67 -42.30
C ASP A 218 13.81 13.40 -42.71
N LEU A 219 14.29 12.18 -42.46
CA LEU A 219 15.55 11.66 -42.98
C LEU A 219 15.22 10.98 -44.34
N THR A 220 14.90 11.77 -45.35
CA THR A 220 15.04 11.33 -46.73
C THR A 220 16.53 11.17 -47.06
N PRO A 221 17.01 10.00 -47.48
CA PRO A 221 18.41 9.84 -47.88
C PRO A 221 18.61 10.57 -49.23
N ARG A 222 19.57 11.50 -49.27
CA ARG A 222 20.07 12.11 -50.53
C ARG A 222 20.65 11.02 -51.44
N PRO A 223 20.32 11.01 -52.72
CA PRO A 223 20.94 10.09 -53.66
C PRO A 223 22.43 10.44 -53.89
N PRO A 224 23.29 9.45 -54.17
CA PRO A 224 24.70 9.69 -54.39
C PRO A 224 24.92 10.43 -55.72
N THR A 225 25.68 11.55 -55.64
CA THR A 225 26.18 12.26 -56.83
C THR A 225 27.24 11.39 -57.52
N ALA A 226 27.01 11.08 -58.79
CA ALA A 226 27.98 10.49 -59.67
C ALA A 226 29.19 11.38 -59.94
N ARG A 227 30.39 10.85 -59.85
CA ARG A 227 31.61 11.13 -60.61
C ARG A 227 32.47 9.86 -60.73
#